data_88543a0c3cf00848d6641d5e66ae3aef
#
_entry.id   88543a0c3cf00848d6641d5e66ae3aef
#
_cell.length_a   1.000
_cell.length_b   1.000
_cell.length_c   1.000
_cell.angle_alpha   90.00
_cell.angle_beta   90.00
_cell.angle_gamma   90.00
#
_symmetry.space_group_name_H-M   'P 1'
#
loop_
_entity.id
_entity.type
_entity.pdbx_description
1 polymer ?
#
loop_
_entity_poly.entity_id
_entity_poly.type
_entity_poly.pdbx_seq_one_letter_code
_entity_poly.pdbx_strand_id
1 'polypeptide(L)'
;AFKQLSKIYDTYVLSAAPWENPSAWSDKLNWVKNYLGKEAYKRLILSHNKHLNSGDYLIDDRKANGAEHFPGQHIYFGKDEFPDWKSVCDYLISQSI
;
A
#
# COMPACT_ATOMS: atom_id res chain seq x y z
N ALA A 1 6.84 -3.46 -8.76
CA ALA A 1 7.19 -3.03 -7.38
C ALA A 1 6.63 -3.96 -6.32
N PHE A 2 5.34 -4.29 -6.38
CA PHE A 2 4.72 -5.17 -5.37
C PHE A 2 5.41 -6.52 -5.29
N LYS A 3 5.64 -7.15 -6.44
CA LYS A 3 6.30 -8.45 -6.51
C LYS A 3 7.74 -8.38 -5.97
N GLN A 4 8.47 -7.34 -6.33
CA GLN A 4 9.84 -7.12 -5.88
C GLN A 4 9.91 -6.94 -4.36
N LEU A 5 9.04 -6.12 -3.80
CA LEU A 5 9.00 -5.85 -2.36
C LEU A 5 8.51 -7.08 -1.58
N SER A 6 7.63 -7.89 -2.16
CA SER A 6 7.11 -9.10 -1.51
C SER A 6 8.17 -10.17 -1.29
N LYS A 7 9.31 -10.09 -1.97
CA LYS A 7 10.44 -11.01 -1.75
C LYS A 7 11.21 -10.67 -0.47
N ILE A 8 11.07 -9.45 0.04
CA ILE A 8 11.85 -8.93 1.17
C ILE A 8 10.95 -8.62 2.36
N TYR A 9 9.74 -8.13 2.10
CA TYR A 9 8.78 -7.69 3.10
C TYR A 9 7.49 -8.51 3.00
N ASP A 10 6.77 -8.57 4.10
CA ASP A 10 5.40 -9.09 4.14
C ASP A 10 4.46 -7.97 3.65
N THR A 11 4.23 -7.93 2.35
CA THR A 11 3.62 -6.80 1.66
C THR A 11 2.12 -7.00 1.48
N TYR A 12 1.34 -5.99 1.87
CA TYR A 12 -0.11 -5.97 1.71
C TYR A 12 -0.55 -4.77 0.88
N VAL A 13 -1.72 -4.86 0.27
CA VAL A 13 -2.39 -3.73 -0.36
C VAL A 13 -3.37 -3.16 0.65
N LEU A 14 -3.16 -1.90 1.06
CA LEU A 14 -4.05 -1.17 1.95
C LEU A 14 -4.66 -0.02 1.18
N SER A 15 -5.96 -0.08 0.95
CA SER A 15 -6.66 0.88 0.10
C SER A 15 -7.97 1.33 0.74
N ALA A 16 -8.58 2.38 0.19
CA ALA A 16 -9.92 2.80 0.55
C ALA A 16 -10.81 2.75 -0.70
N ALA A 17 -12.10 2.59 -0.48
CA ALA A 17 -13.08 2.67 -1.54
C ALA A 17 -14.26 3.52 -1.05
N PRO A 18 -14.94 4.29 -1.93
CA PRO A 18 -16.05 5.14 -1.51
C PRO A 18 -17.14 4.34 -0.78
N TRP A 19 -17.57 4.84 0.36
CA TRP A 19 -18.60 4.18 1.16
C TRP A 19 -19.90 3.99 0.39
N GLU A 20 -20.28 4.99 -0.41
CA GLU A 20 -21.55 5.02 -1.14
C GLU A 20 -21.50 4.22 -2.45
N ASN A 21 -20.38 3.62 -2.81
CA ASN A 21 -20.22 2.90 -4.07
C ASN A 21 -19.79 1.45 -3.84
N PRO A 22 -20.74 0.51 -3.64
CA PRO A 22 -20.39 -0.90 -3.40
C PRO A 22 -19.58 -1.53 -4.53
N SER A 23 -19.81 -1.14 -5.79
CA SER A 23 -19.06 -1.72 -6.91
C SER A 23 -17.57 -1.37 -6.87
N ALA A 24 -17.20 -0.25 -6.28
CA ALA A 24 -15.79 0.13 -6.14
C ALA A 24 -15.02 -0.85 -5.25
N TRP A 25 -15.67 -1.46 -4.29
CA TRP A 25 -15.06 -2.48 -3.42
C TRP A 25 -14.74 -3.74 -4.21
N SER A 26 -15.70 -4.22 -5.01
CA SER A 26 -15.50 -5.37 -5.89
C SER A 26 -14.45 -5.07 -6.96
N ASP A 27 -14.48 -3.87 -7.53
CA ASP A 27 -13.54 -3.45 -8.57
C ASP A 27 -12.10 -3.45 -8.06
N LYS A 28 -11.87 -3.03 -6.81
CA LYS A 28 -10.54 -3.07 -6.20
C LYS A 28 -10.03 -4.50 -6.04
N LEU A 29 -10.89 -5.40 -5.59
CA LEU A 29 -10.52 -6.81 -5.50
C LEU A 29 -10.16 -7.39 -6.86
N ASN A 30 -10.97 -7.12 -7.87
CA ASN A 30 -10.71 -7.60 -9.22
C ASN A 30 -9.42 -7.02 -9.80
N TRP A 31 -9.15 -5.74 -9.54
CA TRP A 31 -7.92 -5.10 -9.96
C TRP A 31 -6.69 -5.78 -9.36
N VAL A 32 -6.73 -6.06 -8.05
CA VAL A 32 -5.63 -6.75 -7.36
C VAL A 32 -5.40 -8.14 -7.95
N LYS A 33 -6.46 -8.92 -8.16
CA LYS A 33 -6.36 -10.25 -8.76
C LYS A 33 -5.75 -10.21 -10.15
N ASN A 34 -6.14 -9.22 -10.97
CA ASN A 34 -5.71 -9.14 -12.36
C ASN A 34 -4.30 -8.59 -12.54
N TYR A 35 -3.88 -7.64 -11.69
CA TYR A 35 -2.63 -6.91 -11.90
C TYR A 35 -1.52 -7.26 -10.91
N LEU A 36 -1.84 -7.70 -9.71
CA LEU A 36 -0.83 -8.05 -8.71
C LEU A 36 -0.62 -9.56 -8.56
N GLY A 37 -1.60 -10.35 -9.01
CA GLY A 37 -1.46 -11.79 -9.11
C GLY A 37 -1.35 -12.51 -7.78
N LYS A 38 -0.62 -13.61 -7.79
CA LYS A 38 -0.53 -14.54 -6.66
C LYS A 38 0.18 -13.96 -5.44
N GLU A 39 1.08 -13.01 -5.63
CA GLU A 39 1.79 -12.35 -4.53
C GLU A 39 0.84 -11.56 -3.63
N ALA A 40 -0.30 -11.13 -4.17
CA ALA A 40 -1.31 -10.38 -3.42
C ALA A 40 -2.47 -11.26 -2.93
N TYR A 41 -2.39 -12.57 -3.07
CA TYR A 41 -3.46 -13.48 -2.66
C TYR A 41 -3.77 -13.31 -1.16
N LYS A 42 -5.03 -12.99 -0.85
CA LYS A 42 -5.51 -12.74 0.51
C LYS A 42 -4.77 -11.60 1.24
N ARG A 43 -4.19 -10.65 0.48
CA ARG A 43 -3.41 -9.55 1.03
C ARG A 43 -4.00 -8.18 0.68
N LEU A 44 -5.29 -8.10 0.41
CA LEU A 44 -5.99 -6.84 0.20
C LEU A 44 -6.76 -6.46 1.45
N ILE A 45 -6.51 -5.24 1.94
CA ILE A 45 -7.24 -4.65 3.06
C ILE A 45 -7.91 -3.38 2.54
N LEU A 46 -9.23 -3.30 2.68
CA LEU A 46 -9.99 -2.09 2.36
C LEU A 46 -10.39 -1.42 3.68
N SER A 47 -9.97 -0.19 3.88
CA SER A 47 -10.18 0.52 5.13
C SER A 47 -10.25 2.01 4.91
N HIS A 48 -11.17 2.68 5.62
CA HIS A 48 -11.22 4.13 5.72
C HIS A 48 -10.39 4.64 6.90
N ASN A 49 -9.80 3.74 7.67
CA ASN A 49 -9.08 4.03 8.90
C ASN A 49 -7.71 3.36 8.84
N LYS A 50 -6.86 3.84 7.94
CA LYS A 50 -5.55 3.22 7.67
C LYS A 50 -4.66 3.19 8.89
N HIS A 51 -4.83 4.15 9.82
CA HIS A 51 -4.08 4.20 11.08
C HIS A 51 -4.38 3.07 12.05
N LEU A 52 -5.48 2.34 11.85
CA LEU A 52 -5.81 1.17 12.67
C LEU A 52 -5.07 -0.10 12.24
N ASN A 53 -4.35 -0.04 11.12
CA ASN A 53 -3.54 -1.15 10.64
C ASN A 53 -2.10 -0.96 11.12
N SER A 54 -1.41 -2.05 11.42
CA SER A 54 -0.03 -2.00 11.88
C SER A 54 0.93 -2.44 10.78
N GLY A 55 2.15 -1.90 10.81
CA GLY A 55 3.18 -2.24 9.86
C GLY A 55 4.38 -1.32 10.03
N ASP A 56 5.48 -1.66 9.40
CA ASP A 56 6.69 -0.84 9.48
C ASP A 56 6.63 0.36 8.53
N TYR A 57 6.02 0.18 7.37
CA TYR A 57 5.96 1.21 6.33
C TYR A 57 4.57 1.24 5.69
N LEU A 58 4.09 2.44 5.38
CA LEU A 58 2.92 2.65 4.54
C LEU A 58 3.33 3.52 3.36
N ILE A 59 3.13 3.01 2.15
CA ILE A 59 3.36 3.76 0.92
C ILE A 59 2.02 4.31 0.44
N ASP A 60 1.86 5.62 0.48
CA ASP A 60 0.59 6.27 0.11
C ASP A 60 0.89 7.65 -0.47
N ASP A 61 0.16 8.03 -1.50
CA ASP A 61 0.28 9.34 -2.15
C ASP A 61 -0.57 10.41 -1.45
N ARG A 62 -1.30 10.06 -0.42
CA ARG A 62 -2.19 10.95 0.33
C ARG A 62 -2.04 10.73 1.83
N LYS A 63 -2.53 11.71 2.58
CA LYS A 63 -2.63 11.63 4.05
C LYS A 63 -4.06 11.33 4.50
N ALA A 64 -4.98 11.06 3.54
CA ALA A 64 -6.39 10.80 3.81
C ALA A 64 -6.63 9.44 4.47
N ASN A 65 -7.83 9.24 4.99
CA ASN A 65 -8.29 7.98 5.59
C ASN A 65 -7.37 7.46 6.71
N GLY A 66 -6.78 8.39 7.46
CA GLY A 66 -5.92 8.05 8.59
C GLY A 66 -4.48 7.70 8.22
N ALA A 67 -4.09 7.81 6.95
CA ALA A 67 -2.74 7.44 6.51
C ALA A 67 -1.65 8.24 7.24
N GLU A 68 -1.87 9.54 7.52
CA GLU A 68 -0.89 10.36 8.23
C GLU A 68 -0.68 9.96 9.68
N HIS A 69 -1.60 9.18 10.26
CA HIS A 69 -1.52 8.66 11.62
C HIS A 69 -1.15 7.18 11.68
N PHE A 70 -0.70 6.62 10.57
CA PHE A 70 -0.23 5.24 10.52
C PHE A 70 0.94 5.08 11.51
N PRO A 71 0.96 4.00 12.32
CA PRO A 71 1.96 3.86 13.39
C PRO A 71 3.40 3.66 12.92
N GLY A 72 3.59 3.19 11.67
CA GLY A 72 4.92 3.07 11.08
C GLY A 72 5.32 4.31 10.30
N GLN A 73 6.36 4.19 9.48
CA GLN A 73 6.80 5.29 8.62
C GLN A 73 5.89 5.42 7.40
N HIS A 74 5.36 6.63 7.18
CA HIS A 74 4.61 6.95 5.98
C HIS A 74 5.59 7.38 4.87
N ILE A 75 5.68 6.59 3.81
CA ILE A 75 6.41 6.93 2.59
C ILE A 75 5.45 7.69 1.68
N TYR A 76 5.64 9.01 1.57
CA TYR A 76 4.74 9.88 0.82
C TYR A 76 5.06 9.79 -0.66
N PHE A 77 4.39 8.86 -1.33
CA PHE A 77 4.65 8.52 -2.74
C PHE A 77 4.35 9.70 -3.68
N GLY A 78 5.24 9.93 -4.62
CA GLY A 78 5.09 10.97 -5.63
C GLY A 78 5.56 12.35 -5.19
N LYS A 79 6.17 12.46 -4.02
CA LYS A 79 6.64 13.72 -3.44
C LYS A 79 8.10 13.60 -3.04
N ASP A 80 8.81 14.72 -3.10
CA ASP A 80 10.16 14.93 -2.55
C ASP A 80 11.12 13.75 -2.74
N GLU A 81 11.37 12.98 -1.67
CA GLU A 81 12.33 11.89 -1.65
C GLU A 81 11.85 10.64 -2.39
N PHE A 82 10.55 10.51 -2.62
CA PHE A 82 9.94 9.31 -3.21
C PHE A 82 9.09 9.64 -4.44
N PRO A 83 9.71 10.19 -5.51
CA PRO A 83 8.95 10.62 -6.68
C PRO A 83 8.38 9.46 -7.51
N ASP A 84 8.93 8.26 -7.40
CA ASP A 84 8.54 7.10 -8.20
C ASP A 84 8.76 5.80 -7.46
N TRP A 85 8.33 4.69 -8.06
CA TRP A 85 8.48 3.37 -7.46
C TRP A 85 9.93 2.93 -7.34
N LYS A 86 10.81 3.39 -8.23
CA LYS A 86 12.23 3.04 -8.14
C LYS A 86 12.84 3.60 -6.87
N SER A 87 12.56 4.85 -6.54
CA SER A 87 13.08 5.48 -5.31
C SER A 87 12.55 4.79 -4.05
N VAL A 88 11.27 4.40 -4.06
CA VAL A 88 10.66 3.65 -2.95
C VAL A 88 11.34 2.29 -2.79
N CYS A 89 11.49 1.54 -3.86
CA CYS A 89 12.11 0.21 -3.80
C CYS A 89 13.57 0.29 -3.36
N ASP A 90 14.33 1.23 -3.87
CA ASP A 90 15.74 1.41 -3.49
C ASP A 90 15.87 1.72 -1.99
N TYR A 91 15.01 2.60 -1.48
CA TYR A 91 14.99 2.93 -0.05
C TYR A 91 14.66 1.70 0.80
N LEU A 92 13.59 0.99 0.47
CA LEU A 92 13.12 -0.16 1.26
C LEU A 92 14.09 -1.33 1.20
N ILE A 93 14.76 -1.55 0.06
CA ILE A 93 15.81 -2.56 -0.04
C ILE A 93 16.98 -2.18 0.88
N SER A 94 17.37 -0.92 0.91
CA SER A 94 18.45 -0.46 1.77
C SER A 94 18.12 -0.62 3.26
N GLN A 95 16.86 -0.45 3.64
CA GLN A 95 16.41 -0.61 5.02
C GLN A 95 16.32 -2.07 5.47
N SER A 96 16.29 -3.02 4.54
CA SER A 96 16.16 -4.44 4.85
C SER A 96 17.49 -5.10 5.21
N ILE A 97 18.59 -4.40 5.05
CA ILE A 97 19.96 -4.92 5.32
C ILE A 97 20.35 -4.75 6.77
#